data_6cd571492352de413977308de27de47b
#
_entry.id   6cd571492352de413977308de27de47b
#
_cell.length_a   1.000
_cell.length_b   1.000
_cell.length_c   1.000
_cell.angle_alpha   90.00
_cell.angle_beta   90.00
_cell.angle_gamma   90.00
#
_symmetry.space_group_name_H-M   'P 1'
#
loop_
_entity.id
_entity.type
_entity.pdbx_description
1 polymer ?
#
loop_
_entity_poly.entity_id
_entity_poly.type
_entity_poly.pdbx_seq_one_letter_code
_entity_poly.pdbx_strand_id
1 'polypeptide(L)'
;MGAIFFKEDSKLKKENRLLTIDGETLMSQPLTPLNFVVDTLLSQGLHILAGSPKVGKSWLALWLCLCAAQGKPLWTFATRPCEVLYLCLEDSFQRIQSRLFDLTEDAPPTLHFAVMSQQLHNGLVEQIEQFLKEHPQTRLIVIDTLQRIRTAGNDANAYASDYRDIGVLKALADKHRIAILLVHHLRKMNDDDPMNMISGTTGLSGASDSNFVLRKSKRRENTATLYCTGRDIPYRELALEFDGEDHVWKLLSDDCEQTEQSS
;
A
#
# COMPACT_ATOMS: atom_id res chain seq x y z
N MET A 1 -18.41 -16.29 -18.76
CA MET A 1 -17.31 -17.12 -19.32
C MET A 1 -15.97 -16.52 -18.86
N GLY A 2 -15.64 -16.60 -17.58
CA GLY A 2 -14.47 -15.93 -17.00
C GLY A 2 -13.69 -16.80 -16.02
N ALA A 3 -13.53 -18.10 -16.30
CA ALA A 3 -12.94 -19.02 -15.33
C ALA A 3 -11.78 -19.86 -15.87
N ILE A 4 -11.11 -19.44 -16.94
CA ILE A 4 -10.12 -20.30 -17.61
C ILE A 4 -8.68 -20.05 -17.11
N PHE A 5 -8.36 -18.87 -16.61
CA PHE A 5 -6.97 -18.52 -16.24
C PHE A 5 -6.45 -19.13 -14.91
N PHE A 6 -7.30 -19.57 -13.99
CA PHE A 6 -6.86 -20.01 -12.66
C PHE A 6 -6.73 -21.52 -12.46
N LYS A 7 -7.04 -22.34 -13.46
CA LYS A 7 -6.88 -23.80 -13.35
C LYS A 7 -5.51 -24.33 -13.85
N GLU A 8 -4.71 -23.50 -14.50
CA GLU A 8 -3.44 -23.94 -15.11
C GLU A 8 -2.21 -23.80 -14.21
N ASP A 9 -2.25 -22.98 -13.15
CA ASP A 9 -1.10 -22.77 -12.25
C ASP A 9 -0.57 -24.06 -11.58
N SER A 10 -1.43 -25.05 -11.38
CA SER A 10 -1.02 -26.33 -10.79
C SER A 10 -0.31 -27.28 -11.79
N LYS A 11 -0.54 -27.08 -13.09
CA LYS A 11 0.12 -27.85 -14.16
C LYS A 11 1.47 -27.26 -14.59
N LEU A 12 1.61 -25.92 -14.53
CA LEU A 12 2.85 -25.21 -14.91
C LEU A 12 4.06 -25.61 -14.09
N LYS A 13 3.89 -25.98 -12.82
CA LYS A 13 4.98 -26.51 -11.98
C LYS A 13 5.56 -27.84 -12.44
N LYS A 14 4.88 -28.56 -13.34
CA LYS A 14 5.32 -29.87 -13.85
C LYS A 14 6.05 -29.83 -15.21
N GLU A 15 5.91 -28.77 -16.00
CA GLU A 15 6.39 -28.79 -17.39
C GLU A 15 7.60 -27.91 -17.70
N ASN A 16 8.07 -27.11 -16.77
CA ASN A 16 9.21 -26.18 -16.97
C ASN A 16 9.10 -25.34 -18.28
N ARG A 17 7.87 -25.01 -18.69
CA ARG A 17 7.55 -24.23 -19.89
C ARG A 17 7.16 -22.81 -19.51
N LEU A 18 7.57 -21.84 -20.33
CA LEU A 18 7.06 -20.47 -20.23
C LEU A 18 5.61 -20.44 -20.69
N LEU A 19 4.74 -19.80 -19.89
CA LEU A 19 3.42 -19.42 -20.34
C LEU A 19 3.56 -18.19 -21.24
N THR A 20 3.28 -18.36 -22.52
CA THR A 20 3.39 -17.29 -23.53
C THR A 20 2.07 -17.08 -24.23
N ILE A 21 1.80 -15.83 -24.59
CA ILE A 21 0.72 -15.42 -25.45
C ILE A 21 1.31 -14.53 -26.55
N ASP A 22 0.88 -14.69 -27.79
CA ASP A 22 1.29 -13.81 -28.88
C ASP A 22 0.56 -12.45 -28.81
N GLY A 23 1.14 -11.44 -29.49
CA GLY A 23 0.64 -10.08 -29.42
C GLY A 23 -0.77 -9.91 -29.98
N GLU A 24 -1.14 -10.61 -31.07
CA GLU A 24 -2.47 -10.54 -31.67
C GLU A 24 -3.53 -11.12 -30.71
N THR A 25 -3.24 -12.29 -30.14
CA THR A 25 -4.12 -12.92 -29.16
C THR A 25 -4.27 -12.06 -27.91
N LEU A 26 -3.17 -11.46 -27.42
CA LEU A 26 -3.21 -10.58 -26.24
C LEU A 26 -4.07 -9.35 -26.48
N MET A 27 -3.97 -8.71 -27.64
CA MET A 27 -4.76 -7.52 -28.00
C MET A 27 -6.25 -7.84 -28.20
N SER A 28 -6.59 -9.07 -28.60
CA SER A 28 -7.98 -9.50 -28.82
C SER A 28 -8.69 -9.93 -27.52
N GLN A 29 -7.96 -10.14 -26.43
CA GLN A 29 -8.56 -10.56 -25.16
C GLN A 29 -9.12 -9.39 -24.36
N PRO A 30 -10.32 -9.52 -23.77
CA PRO A 30 -10.83 -8.54 -22.84
C PRO A 30 -10.04 -8.62 -21.52
N LEU A 31 -9.01 -7.79 -21.36
CA LEU A 31 -8.26 -7.69 -20.12
C LEU A 31 -9.13 -7.06 -19.04
N THR A 32 -9.07 -7.62 -17.84
CA THR A 32 -9.76 -7.04 -16.70
C THR A 32 -9.05 -5.73 -16.28
N PRO A 33 -9.77 -4.61 -16.17
CA PRO A 33 -9.17 -3.35 -15.74
C PRO A 33 -8.50 -3.46 -14.37
N LEU A 34 -7.53 -2.61 -14.11
CA LEU A 34 -6.95 -2.46 -12.77
C LEU A 34 -8.03 -2.01 -11.78
N ASN A 35 -8.00 -2.63 -10.60
CA ASN A 35 -8.87 -2.22 -9.51
C ASN A 35 -8.17 -1.13 -8.68
N PHE A 36 -8.85 -0.01 -8.48
CA PHE A 36 -8.41 1.02 -7.57
C PHE A 36 -9.20 0.92 -6.25
N VAL A 37 -8.51 1.00 -5.13
CA VAL A 37 -9.09 1.21 -3.78
C VAL A 37 -9.39 2.68 -3.61
N VAL A 38 -8.43 3.53 -3.98
CA VAL A 38 -8.60 4.99 -4.07
C VAL A 38 -8.32 5.36 -5.53
N ASP A 39 -9.34 5.88 -6.21
CA ASP A 39 -9.29 6.13 -7.64
C ASP A 39 -8.12 7.03 -8.04
N THR A 40 -7.39 6.68 -9.09
CA THR A 40 -6.18 7.35 -9.58
C THR A 40 -5.02 7.50 -8.59
N LEU A 41 -5.14 6.97 -7.37
CA LEU A 41 -4.12 7.09 -6.32
C LEU A 41 -3.62 5.74 -5.81
N LEU A 42 -4.50 4.79 -5.46
CA LEU A 42 -4.11 3.50 -4.89
C LEU A 42 -4.76 2.35 -5.66
N SER A 43 -4.01 1.75 -6.59
CA SER A 43 -4.43 0.58 -7.36
C SER A 43 -4.23 -0.71 -6.58
N GLN A 44 -4.68 -1.85 -7.13
CA GLN A 44 -4.20 -3.17 -6.71
C GLN A 44 -2.69 -3.26 -6.91
N GLY A 45 -2.00 -4.04 -6.09
CA GLY A 45 -0.55 -4.21 -6.14
C GLY A 45 0.13 -3.91 -4.82
N LEU A 46 1.43 -3.72 -4.85
CA LEU A 46 2.23 -3.43 -3.67
C LEU A 46 2.68 -1.97 -3.66
N HIS A 47 2.42 -1.29 -2.56
CA HIS A 47 2.66 0.14 -2.40
C HIS A 47 3.44 0.43 -1.13
N ILE A 48 4.20 1.53 -1.12
CA ILE A 48 4.98 1.96 0.04
C ILE A 48 4.53 3.37 0.46
N LEU A 49 4.18 3.53 1.74
CA LEU A 49 4.00 4.83 2.40
C LEU A 49 5.19 5.10 3.30
N ALA A 50 6.10 5.92 2.82
CA ALA A 50 7.33 6.26 3.53
C ALA A 50 7.29 7.66 4.14
N GLY A 51 8.10 7.89 5.16
CA GLY A 51 8.24 9.20 5.80
C GLY A 51 9.02 9.11 7.11
N SER A 52 9.50 10.24 7.59
CA SER A 52 10.23 10.33 8.87
C SER A 52 9.39 9.80 10.04
N PRO A 53 10.03 9.31 11.12
CA PRO A 53 9.30 8.96 12.34
C PRO A 53 8.45 10.13 12.84
N LYS A 54 7.23 9.83 13.29
CA LYS A 54 6.28 10.81 13.86
C LYS A 54 5.80 11.89 12.87
N VAL A 55 5.94 11.68 11.56
CA VAL A 55 5.43 12.62 10.54
C VAL A 55 3.90 12.57 10.38
N GLY A 56 3.24 11.50 10.85
CA GLY A 56 1.79 11.32 10.76
C GLY A 56 1.34 10.22 9.78
N LYS A 57 2.25 9.32 9.35
CA LYS A 57 1.93 8.20 8.44
C LYS A 57 0.80 7.30 8.95
N SER A 58 0.86 6.88 10.22
CA SER A 58 -0.16 5.98 10.79
C SER A 58 -1.54 6.63 10.89
N TRP A 59 -1.62 7.96 11.08
CA TRP A 59 -2.87 8.70 10.99
C TRP A 59 -3.42 8.70 9.57
N LEU A 60 -2.56 8.97 8.57
CA LEU A 60 -2.95 8.92 7.17
C LEU A 60 -3.40 7.51 6.77
N ALA A 61 -2.66 6.48 7.17
CA ALA A 61 -2.97 5.09 6.88
C ALA A 61 -4.30 4.65 7.51
N LEU A 62 -4.55 5.01 8.79
CA LEU A 62 -5.80 4.68 9.48
C LEU A 62 -6.99 5.39 8.83
N TRP A 63 -6.85 6.67 8.51
CA TRP A 63 -7.91 7.43 7.84
C TRP A 63 -8.21 6.91 6.44
N LEU A 64 -7.18 6.56 5.65
CA LEU A 64 -7.34 5.88 4.35
C LEU A 64 -8.11 4.56 4.50
N CYS A 65 -7.76 3.73 5.50
CA CYS A 65 -8.47 2.48 5.78
C CYS A 65 -9.95 2.73 6.10
N LEU A 66 -10.23 3.73 6.92
CA LEU A 66 -11.60 4.10 7.28
C LEU A 66 -12.40 4.58 6.06
N CYS A 67 -11.82 5.45 5.22
CA CYS A 67 -12.44 5.90 3.98
C CYS A 67 -12.72 4.73 3.03
N ALA A 68 -11.77 3.83 2.82
CA ALA A 68 -11.94 2.65 1.98
C ALA A 68 -13.02 1.71 2.51
N ALA A 69 -13.06 1.47 3.83
CA ALA A 69 -14.07 0.60 4.43
C ALA A 69 -15.49 1.19 4.37
N GLN A 70 -15.61 2.53 4.48
CA GLN A 70 -16.89 3.24 4.39
C GLN A 70 -17.30 3.59 2.95
N GLY A 71 -16.40 3.50 1.96
CA GLY A 71 -16.65 4.02 0.60
C GLY A 71 -16.73 5.54 0.54
N LYS A 72 -16.15 6.25 1.53
CA LYS A 72 -16.08 7.71 1.54
C LYS A 72 -14.83 8.18 0.79
N PRO A 73 -14.90 9.29 0.06
CA PRO A 73 -13.73 9.82 -0.64
C PRO A 73 -12.55 10.07 0.31
N LEU A 74 -11.35 9.73 -0.15
CA LEU A 74 -10.11 10.21 0.46
C LEU A 74 -9.75 11.53 -0.22
N TRP A 75 -9.93 12.66 0.47
CA TRP A 75 -9.90 14.00 -0.13
C TRP A 75 -10.90 14.12 -1.29
N THR A 76 -10.40 14.39 -2.51
CA THR A 76 -11.18 14.46 -3.75
C THR A 76 -11.25 13.14 -4.52
N PHE A 77 -10.50 12.12 -4.08
CA PHE A 77 -10.41 10.84 -4.76
C PHE A 77 -11.51 9.89 -4.30
N ALA A 78 -12.30 9.38 -5.23
CA ALA A 78 -13.34 8.41 -4.92
C ALA A 78 -12.73 7.11 -4.38
N THR A 79 -13.39 6.48 -3.40
CA THR A 79 -13.04 5.13 -2.94
C THR A 79 -14.16 4.15 -3.28
N ARG A 80 -13.81 2.88 -3.37
CA ARG A 80 -14.78 1.79 -3.50
C ARG A 80 -14.89 1.06 -2.18
N PRO A 81 -16.10 0.92 -1.59
CA PRO A 81 -16.26 0.25 -0.31
C PRO A 81 -15.74 -1.20 -0.40
N CYS A 82 -14.91 -1.58 0.57
CA CYS A 82 -14.30 -2.91 0.62
C CYS A 82 -14.00 -3.32 2.07
N GLU A 83 -13.71 -4.59 2.29
CA GLU A 83 -13.10 -5.01 3.55
C GLU A 83 -11.62 -4.63 3.56
N VAL A 84 -11.15 -4.21 4.75
CA VAL A 84 -9.79 -3.73 4.99
C VAL A 84 -9.18 -4.46 6.16
N LEU A 85 -7.95 -4.93 6.01
CA LEU A 85 -7.13 -5.44 7.11
C LEU A 85 -6.00 -4.45 7.42
N TYR A 86 -5.94 -3.96 8.66
CA TYR A 86 -4.83 -3.12 9.12
C TYR A 86 -4.01 -3.85 10.19
N LEU A 87 -2.79 -4.25 9.85
CA LEU A 87 -1.80 -4.81 10.76
C LEU A 87 -1.05 -3.67 11.45
N CYS A 88 -1.51 -3.28 12.64
CA CYS A 88 -0.97 -2.18 13.46
C CYS A 88 0.09 -2.70 14.42
N LEU A 89 1.23 -3.17 13.93
CA LEU A 89 2.20 -3.97 14.68
C LEU A 89 3.09 -3.16 15.66
N GLU A 90 2.96 -1.85 15.67
CA GLU A 90 3.63 -0.96 16.63
C GLU A 90 2.64 -0.36 17.65
N ASP A 91 1.36 -0.72 17.56
CA ASP A 91 0.30 -0.16 18.40
C ASP A 91 -0.38 -1.22 19.27
N SER A 92 -1.20 -0.77 20.20
CA SER A 92 -2.13 -1.61 20.98
C SER A 92 -3.56 -1.36 20.54
N PHE A 93 -4.47 -2.32 20.76
CA PHE A 93 -5.91 -2.12 20.49
C PHE A 93 -6.47 -0.88 21.20
N GLN A 94 -6.03 -0.60 22.42
CA GLN A 94 -6.45 0.60 23.15
C GLN A 94 -6.07 1.89 22.42
N ARG A 95 -4.86 1.97 21.86
CA ARG A 95 -4.41 3.16 21.12
C ARG A 95 -5.13 3.29 19.78
N ILE A 96 -5.38 2.18 19.10
CA ILE A 96 -6.16 2.17 17.85
C ILE A 96 -7.59 2.62 18.14
N GLN A 97 -8.21 2.12 19.21
CA GLN A 97 -9.56 2.53 19.62
C GLN A 97 -9.62 4.03 19.91
N SER A 98 -8.65 4.59 20.66
CA SER A 98 -8.57 6.03 20.91
C SER A 98 -8.52 6.82 19.59
N ARG A 99 -7.66 6.41 18.66
CA ARG A 99 -7.54 7.08 17.36
C ARG A 99 -8.81 6.96 16.50
N LEU A 100 -9.53 5.84 16.60
CA LEU A 100 -10.80 5.68 15.90
C LEU A 100 -11.85 6.65 16.43
N PHE A 101 -11.92 6.84 17.74
CA PHE A 101 -12.84 7.83 18.34
C PHE A 101 -12.50 9.26 17.92
N ASP A 102 -11.23 9.56 17.67
CA ASP A 102 -10.81 10.86 17.14
C ASP A 102 -11.22 11.04 15.65
N LEU A 103 -11.40 9.95 14.89
CA LEU A 103 -11.68 9.99 13.45
C LEU A 103 -13.16 9.80 13.09
N THR A 104 -13.92 9.08 13.91
CA THR A 104 -15.31 8.71 13.59
C THR A 104 -16.12 8.31 14.80
N GLU A 105 -17.41 8.60 14.77
CA GLU A 105 -18.37 8.09 15.75
C GLU A 105 -18.78 6.64 15.45
N ASP A 106 -18.65 6.19 14.20
CA ASP A 106 -19.08 4.86 13.77
C ASP A 106 -18.04 4.21 12.83
N ALA A 107 -17.35 3.20 13.31
CA ALA A 107 -16.41 2.42 12.53
C ALA A 107 -17.10 1.19 11.93
N PRO A 108 -16.95 0.94 10.60
CA PRO A 108 -17.64 -0.17 9.94
C PRO A 108 -17.05 -1.53 10.35
N PRO A 109 -17.87 -2.60 10.41
CA PRO A 109 -17.40 -3.95 10.72
C PRO A 109 -16.47 -4.55 9.64
N THR A 110 -16.38 -3.90 8.49
CA THR A 110 -15.48 -4.25 7.38
C THR A 110 -14.05 -3.75 7.56
N LEU A 111 -13.76 -3.02 8.65
CA LEU A 111 -12.42 -2.56 9.01
C LEU A 111 -11.86 -3.42 10.15
N HIS A 112 -10.91 -4.28 9.82
CA HIS A 112 -10.32 -5.26 10.72
C HIS A 112 -8.93 -4.83 11.18
N PHE A 113 -8.57 -5.13 12.44
CA PHE A 113 -7.29 -4.77 13.05
C PHE A 113 -6.59 -5.99 13.63
N ALA A 114 -5.25 -6.04 13.45
CA ALA A 114 -4.39 -6.97 14.16
C ALA A 114 -3.17 -6.22 14.72
N VAL A 115 -2.82 -6.48 15.98
CA VAL A 115 -1.66 -5.87 16.66
C VAL A 115 -0.47 -6.82 16.78
N MET A 116 -0.66 -8.06 16.32
CA MET A 116 0.37 -9.09 16.27
C MET A 116 0.24 -9.89 14.98
N SER A 117 1.36 -10.34 14.44
CA SER A 117 1.44 -11.25 13.31
C SER A 117 2.69 -12.13 13.40
N GLN A 118 2.74 -13.17 12.61
CA GLN A 118 3.99 -13.87 12.32
C GLN A 118 4.90 -13.01 11.43
N GLN A 119 6.15 -13.43 11.31
CA GLN A 119 7.09 -12.79 10.39
C GLN A 119 6.83 -13.23 8.94
N LEU A 120 7.28 -12.43 7.98
CA LEU A 120 6.98 -12.60 6.56
C LEU A 120 7.32 -13.99 6.02
N HIS A 121 8.50 -14.52 6.39
CA HIS A 121 8.97 -15.84 5.95
C HIS A 121 8.65 -16.96 6.95
N ASN A 122 7.81 -16.69 7.95
CA ASN A 122 7.51 -17.63 9.03
C ASN A 122 6.02 -17.57 9.43
N GLY A 123 5.11 -17.59 8.45
CA GLY A 123 3.68 -17.77 8.69
C GLY A 123 2.79 -16.55 8.42
N LEU A 124 3.33 -15.34 8.14
CA LEU A 124 2.50 -14.18 7.86
C LEU A 124 1.68 -14.35 6.56
N VAL A 125 2.30 -14.92 5.52
CA VAL A 125 1.61 -15.14 4.24
C VAL A 125 0.40 -16.04 4.44
N GLU A 126 0.57 -17.14 5.18
CA GLU A 126 -0.49 -18.09 5.49
C GLU A 126 -1.59 -17.45 6.34
N GLN A 127 -1.23 -16.59 7.31
CA GLN A 127 -2.20 -15.83 8.09
C GLN A 127 -3.04 -14.89 7.22
N ILE A 128 -2.40 -14.16 6.30
CA ILE A 128 -3.10 -13.28 5.36
C ILE A 128 -3.97 -14.11 4.40
N GLU A 129 -3.49 -15.21 3.85
CA GLU A 129 -4.28 -16.07 2.97
C GLU A 129 -5.50 -16.67 3.68
N GLN A 130 -5.35 -17.03 4.95
CA GLN A 130 -6.49 -17.51 5.75
C GLN A 130 -7.51 -16.38 5.96
N PHE A 131 -7.06 -15.17 6.32
CA PHE A 131 -7.94 -14.00 6.45
C PHE A 131 -8.69 -13.72 5.15
N LEU A 132 -8.00 -13.74 3.99
CA LEU A 132 -8.62 -13.49 2.68
C LEU A 132 -9.66 -14.55 2.28
N LYS A 133 -9.53 -15.80 2.76
CA LYS A 133 -10.56 -16.84 2.58
C LYS A 133 -11.82 -16.56 3.40
N GLU A 134 -11.64 -16.06 4.62
CA GLU A 134 -12.73 -15.71 5.53
C GLU A 134 -13.40 -14.39 5.13
N HIS A 135 -12.63 -13.47 4.51
CA HIS A 135 -13.02 -12.12 4.12
C HIS A 135 -12.79 -11.88 2.61
N PRO A 136 -13.56 -12.48 1.71
CA PRO A 136 -13.33 -12.44 0.26
C PRO A 136 -13.55 -11.07 -0.39
N GLN A 137 -14.16 -10.13 0.33
CA GLN A 137 -14.34 -8.74 -0.12
C GLN A 137 -13.17 -7.82 0.24
N THR A 138 -12.12 -8.37 0.87
CA THR A 138 -10.91 -7.60 1.18
C THR A 138 -10.23 -7.10 -0.09
N ARG A 139 -9.94 -5.81 -0.14
CA ARG A 139 -9.23 -5.17 -1.27
C ARG A 139 -8.04 -4.33 -0.81
N LEU A 140 -7.91 -4.08 0.49
CA LEU A 140 -6.80 -3.33 1.07
C LEU A 140 -6.25 -4.06 2.30
N ILE A 141 -4.92 -4.23 2.31
CA ILE A 141 -4.17 -4.65 3.49
C ILE A 141 -3.13 -3.56 3.77
N VAL A 142 -3.10 -3.05 4.98
CA VAL A 142 -2.07 -2.10 5.43
C VAL A 142 -1.19 -2.78 6.47
N ILE A 143 0.12 -2.64 6.34
CA ILE A 143 1.12 -3.21 7.27
C ILE A 143 1.95 -2.06 7.86
N ASP A 144 1.74 -1.76 9.14
CA ASP A 144 2.44 -0.70 9.87
C ASP A 144 3.23 -1.30 11.06
N THR A 145 4.51 -1.57 10.91
CA THR A 145 5.39 -1.21 9.80
C THR A 145 6.08 -2.43 9.17
N LEU A 146 6.62 -2.26 7.97
CA LEU A 146 7.43 -3.28 7.29
C LEU A 146 8.52 -3.86 8.19
N GLN A 147 9.15 -3.04 9.04
CA GLN A 147 10.20 -3.46 9.96
C GLN A 147 9.74 -4.55 10.95
N ARG A 148 8.47 -4.55 11.33
CA ARG A 148 7.91 -5.47 12.34
C ARG A 148 7.67 -6.88 11.81
N ILE A 149 7.49 -7.04 10.51
CA ILE A 149 7.28 -8.33 9.86
C ILE A 149 8.57 -8.99 9.36
N ARG A 150 9.69 -8.27 9.43
CA ARG A 150 10.99 -8.78 9.00
C ARG A 150 11.65 -9.64 10.06
N THR A 151 12.32 -10.68 9.62
CA THR A 151 13.21 -11.46 10.48
C THR A 151 14.46 -10.64 10.79
N ALA A 152 14.84 -10.55 12.06
CA ALA A 152 16.12 -9.97 12.46
C ALA A 152 17.27 -10.86 11.93
N GLY A 153 17.87 -10.48 10.83
CA GLY A 153 19.01 -11.16 10.20
C GLY A 153 20.22 -10.25 10.15
N ASN A 154 21.40 -10.83 10.31
CA ASN A 154 22.69 -10.20 9.99
C ASN A 154 22.88 -10.19 8.47
N ASP A 155 22.06 -9.49 7.74
CA ASP A 155 22.16 -9.46 6.29
C ASP A 155 23.30 -8.53 5.87
N ALA A 156 24.43 -9.12 5.52
CA ALA A 156 25.51 -8.44 4.80
C ALA A 156 25.04 -7.83 3.47
N ASN A 157 23.84 -8.20 3.00
CA ASN A 157 23.20 -7.70 1.79
C ASN A 157 21.74 -7.29 2.04
N ALA A 158 21.56 -6.14 2.70
CA ALA A 158 20.23 -5.57 3.00
C ALA A 158 19.37 -5.38 1.73
N TYR A 159 19.99 -5.06 0.59
CA TYR A 159 19.31 -4.91 -0.70
C TYR A 159 18.62 -6.21 -1.16
N ALA A 160 19.33 -7.34 -1.12
CA ALA A 160 18.77 -8.61 -1.56
C ALA A 160 17.65 -9.10 -0.61
N SER A 161 17.76 -8.80 0.69
CA SER A 161 16.71 -9.07 1.67
C SER A 161 15.46 -8.23 1.37
N ASP A 162 15.64 -6.92 1.18
CA ASP A 162 14.57 -5.99 0.85
C ASP A 162 13.81 -6.43 -0.41
N TYR A 163 14.55 -6.79 -1.46
CA TYR A 163 13.95 -7.24 -2.73
C TYR A 163 13.16 -8.55 -2.59
N ARG A 164 13.65 -9.51 -1.78
CA ARG A 164 12.94 -10.78 -1.52
C ARG A 164 11.65 -10.56 -0.75
N ASP A 165 11.70 -9.76 0.32
CA ASP A 165 10.55 -9.45 1.16
C ASP A 165 9.43 -8.78 0.34
N ILE A 166 9.80 -7.79 -0.47
CA ILE A 166 8.88 -7.10 -1.37
C ILE A 166 8.32 -8.06 -2.42
N GLY A 167 9.15 -8.94 -2.99
CA GLY A 167 8.72 -9.93 -3.98
C GLY A 167 7.64 -10.87 -3.45
N VAL A 168 7.74 -11.31 -2.19
CA VAL A 168 6.71 -12.18 -1.56
C VAL A 168 5.38 -11.43 -1.42
N LEU A 169 5.40 -10.20 -0.90
CA LEU A 169 4.21 -9.39 -0.71
C LEU A 169 3.59 -8.95 -2.04
N LYS A 170 4.44 -8.64 -3.03
CA LYS A 170 3.98 -8.33 -4.40
C LYS A 170 3.26 -9.53 -5.02
N ALA A 171 3.84 -10.73 -4.95
CA ALA A 171 3.21 -11.95 -5.45
C ALA A 171 1.85 -12.23 -4.77
N LEU A 172 1.75 -11.95 -3.46
CA LEU A 172 0.49 -12.08 -2.72
C LEU A 172 -0.55 -11.07 -3.19
N ALA A 173 -0.16 -9.80 -3.37
CA ALA A 173 -1.03 -8.74 -3.86
C ALA A 173 -1.57 -9.05 -5.26
N ASP A 174 -0.69 -9.48 -6.17
CA ASP A 174 -1.04 -9.83 -7.55
C ASP A 174 -1.97 -11.05 -7.62
N LYS A 175 -1.65 -12.11 -6.84
CA LYS A 175 -2.45 -13.35 -6.77
C LYS A 175 -3.90 -13.06 -6.36
N HIS A 176 -4.10 -12.20 -5.38
CA HIS A 176 -5.43 -11.89 -4.83
C HIS A 176 -6.05 -10.62 -5.42
N ARG A 177 -5.31 -9.89 -6.29
CA ARG A 177 -5.75 -8.63 -6.92
C ARG A 177 -6.19 -7.59 -5.88
N ILE A 178 -5.41 -7.46 -4.82
CA ILE A 178 -5.61 -6.52 -3.70
C ILE A 178 -4.50 -5.48 -3.65
N ALA A 179 -4.74 -4.37 -2.98
CA ALA A 179 -3.70 -3.41 -2.61
C ALA A 179 -3.05 -3.84 -1.28
N ILE A 180 -1.73 -3.88 -1.24
CA ILE A 180 -0.96 -4.00 0.01
C ILE A 180 -0.16 -2.71 0.18
N LEU A 181 -0.42 -1.95 1.24
CA LEU A 181 0.28 -0.72 1.58
C LEU A 181 1.23 -0.95 2.75
N LEU A 182 2.51 -0.81 2.50
CA LEU A 182 3.56 -0.95 3.52
C LEU A 182 3.93 0.41 4.09
N VAL A 183 3.75 0.60 5.38
CA VAL A 183 4.28 1.78 6.07
C VAL A 183 5.75 1.55 6.39
N HIS A 184 6.61 2.51 5.99
CA HIS A 184 8.05 2.41 6.14
C HIS A 184 8.65 3.70 6.70
N HIS A 185 9.75 3.58 7.47
CA HIS A 185 10.49 4.71 7.98
C HIS A 185 11.64 5.08 7.02
N LEU A 186 11.70 6.36 6.63
CA LEU A 186 12.84 6.87 5.87
C LEU A 186 14.12 6.86 6.71
N ARG A 187 15.25 6.56 6.08
CA ARG A 187 16.57 6.81 6.69
C ARG A 187 16.84 8.31 6.78
N LYS A 188 17.67 8.71 7.73
CA LYS A 188 18.07 10.12 7.97
C LYS A 188 19.03 10.67 6.89
N MET A 189 18.88 10.31 5.65
CA MET A 189 19.63 10.93 4.55
C MET A 189 18.77 12.04 3.95
N ASN A 190 19.35 13.24 3.84
CA ASN A 190 18.72 14.29 3.05
C ASN A 190 19.09 14.06 1.58
N ASP A 191 18.09 13.89 0.75
CA ASP A 191 18.21 13.89 -0.70
C ASP A 191 17.25 14.97 -1.22
N ASP A 192 17.63 15.61 -2.30
CA ASP A 192 16.79 16.63 -2.94
C ASP A 192 15.56 15.98 -3.59
N ASP A 193 15.70 14.75 -4.09
CA ASP A 193 14.60 13.92 -4.55
C ASP A 193 14.01 13.09 -3.39
N PRO A 194 12.76 13.37 -2.97
CA PRO A 194 12.10 12.62 -1.90
C PRO A 194 12.01 11.11 -2.17
N MET A 195 11.93 10.69 -3.44
CA MET A 195 11.82 9.28 -3.81
C MET A 195 13.10 8.51 -3.52
N ASN A 196 14.27 9.14 -3.64
CA ASN A 196 15.55 8.53 -3.29
C ASN A 196 15.68 8.25 -1.78
N MET A 197 14.85 8.90 -0.95
CA MET A 197 14.84 8.70 0.51
C MET A 197 14.11 7.42 0.93
N ILE A 198 13.27 6.81 0.08
CA ILE A 198 12.48 5.59 0.42
C ILE A 198 13.41 4.43 0.75
N SER A 199 14.52 4.35 0.05
CA SER A 199 15.42 3.25 0.24
C SER A 199 16.83 3.73 0.57
N GLY A 200 17.32 3.32 1.70
CA GLY A 200 18.77 3.15 1.82
C GLY A 200 19.28 2.05 0.88
N THR A 201 18.38 1.42 0.12
CA THR A 201 18.65 0.51 -1.00
C THR A 201 17.56 0.73 -2.03
N THR A 202 17.91 0.97 -3.29
CA THR A 202 16.99 1.11 -4.44
C THR A 202 16.04 -0.10 -4.64
N GLY A 203 16.16 -1.13 -3.80
CA GLY A 203 15.40 -2.37 -3.88
C GLY A 203 13.93 -2.25 -3.49
N LEU A 204 13.59 -1.39 -2.51
CA LEU A 204 12.22 -1.24 -2.05
C LEU A 204 11.37 -0.47 -3.06
N SER A 205 11.82 0.71 -3.47
CA SER A 205 11.09 1.58 -4.39
C SER A 205 10.97 0.99 -5.80
N GLY A 206 12.00 0.29 -6.28
CA GLY A 206 11.99 -0.31 -7.62
C GLY A 206 11.09 -1.54 -7.76
N ALA A 207 10.79 -2.24 -6.68
CA ALA A 207 9.98 -3.45 -6.68
C ALA A 207 8.50 -3.21 -6.35
N SER A 208 8.12 -2.03 -5.86
CA SER A 208 6.74 -1.64 -5.62
C SER A 208 6.06 -1.08 -6.87
N ASP A 209 4.72 -1.11 -6.88
CA ASP A 209 3.93 -0.53 -7.98
C ASP A 209 3.77 0.98 -7.81
N SER A 210 3.66 1.48 -6.58
CA SER A 210 3.65 2.91 -6.29
C SER A 210 4.38 3.23 -4.99
N ASN A 211 4.89 4.45 -4.92
CA ASN A 211 5.58 4.99 -3.77
C ASN A 211 4.96 6.31 -3.35
N PHE A 212 4.71 6.45 -2.06
CA PHE A 212 4.18 7.63 -1.41
C PHE A 212 5.17 8.09 -0.35
N VAL A 213 5.63 9.35 -0.43
CA VAL A 213 6.55 9.93 0.56
C VAL A 213 5.90 11.10 1.25
N LEU A 214 5.59 10.93 2.54
CA LEU A 214 5.06 12.01 3.37
C LEU A 214 6.22 12.80 4.01
N ARG A 215 6.42 14.06 3.59
CA ARG A 215 7.51 14.92 4.02
C ARG A 215 7.01 16.24 4.58
N LYS A 216 7.44 16.60 5.78
CA LYS A 216 7.27 17.95 6.36
C LYS A 216 8.48 18.81 6.07
N SER A 217 8.28 20.08 5.71
CA SER A 217 9.37 21.04 5.52
C SER A 217 10.10 21.31 6.82
N LYS A 218 9.37 21.50 7.91
CA LYS A 218 9.92 21.63 9.26
C LYS A 218 9.14 20.75 10.24
N ARG A 219 9.84 20.21 11.23
CA ARG A 219 9.28 19.23 12.18
C ARG A 219 8.07 19.74 12.98
N ARG A 220 7.98 21.06 13.21
CA ARG A 220 6.92 21.69 14.01
C ARG A 220 5.72 22.17 13.18
N GLU A 221 5.82 22.13 11.85
CA GLU A 221 4.73 22.51 10.97
C GLU A 221 3.64 21.42 10.95
N ASN A 222 2.39 21.84 10.80
CA ASN A 222 1.27 20.95 10.54
C ASN A 222 1.09 20.64 9.04
N THR A 223 1.83 21.31 8.16
CA THR A 223 1.84 21.09 6.72
C THR A 223 2.87 20.04 6.30
N ALA A 224 2.54 19.30 5.27
CA ALA A 224 3.39 18.28 4.63
C ALA A 224 3.08 18.19 3.14
N THR A 225 4.02 17.64 2.37
CA THR A 225 3.77 17.22 0.99
C THR A 225 3.78 15.70 0.95
N LEU A 226 2.76 15.12 0.31
CA LEU A 226 2.74 13.71 -0.07
C LEU A 226 3.13 13.60 -1.54
N TYR A 227 4.35 13.14 -1.79
CA TYR A 227 4.85 12.83 -3.12
C TYR A 227 4.35 11.45 -3.53
N CYS A 228 3.74 11.35 -4.70
CA CYS A 228 3.16 10.11 -5.22
C CYS A 228 3.78 9.79 -6.58
N THR A 229 4.25 8.56 -6.77
CA THR A 229 4.72 8.06 -8.07
C THR A 229 4.43 6.57 -8.19
N GLY A 230 4.17 6.08 -9.39
CA GLY A 230 3.89 4.67 -9.61
C GLY A 230 3.75 4.30 -11.08
N ARG A 231 3.57 3.00 -11.34
CA ARG A 231 3.39 2.46 -12.68
C ARG A 231 2.03 2.81 -13.28
N ASP A 232 1.02 2.87 -12.40
CA ASP A 232 -0.39 3.02 -12.79
C ASP A 232 -0.97 4.37 -12.35
N ILE A 233 -0.15 5.25 -11.77
CA ILE A 233 -0.55 6.58 -11.31
C ILE A 233 0.46 7.61 -11.84
N PRO A 234 0.01 8.82 -12.21
CA PRO A 234 0.90 9.91 -12.59
C PRO A 234 1.72 10.38 -11.39
N TYR A 235 2.85 11.03 -11.65
CA TYR A 235 3.54 11.79 -10.62
C TYR A 235 2.63 12.90 -10.11
N ARG A 236 2.62 13.08 -8.77
CA ARG A 236 1.70 14.00 -8.11
C ARG A 236 2.29 14.47 -6.79
N GLU A 237 2.12 15.76 -6.50
CA GLU A 237 2.46 16.35 -5.20
C GLU A 237 1.18 16.85 -4.55
N LEU A 238 0.81 16.24 -3.42
CA LEU A 238 -0.34 16.65 -2.63
C LEU A 238 0.15 17.49 -1.45
N ALA A 239 -0.17 18.79 -1.45
CA ALA A 239 0.07 19.63 -0.29
C ALA A 239 -1.01 19.34 0.75
N LEU A 240 -0.59 18.97 1.97
CA LEU A 240 -1.46 18.52 3.04
C LEU A 240 -1.26 19.37 4.29
N GLU A 241 -2.35 19.56 5.05
CA GLU A 241 -2.31 20.12 6.40
C GLU A 241 -2.92 19.14 7.38
N PHE A 242 -2.21 18.87 8.48
CA PHE A 242 -2.73 18.02 9.55
C PHE A 242 -3.64 18.84 10.46
N ASP A 243 -4.91 18.48 10.46
CA ASP A 243 -5.90 19.02 11.39
C ASP A 243 -5.75 18.32 12.74
N GLY A 244 -5.44 19.10 13.77
CA GLY A 244 -5.25 18.58 15.13
C GLY A 244 -6.55 18.32 15.88
N GLU A 245 -7.71 18.81 15.40
CA GLU A 245 -9.03 18.56 15.99
C GLU A 245 -9.63 17.27 15.42
N ASP A 246 -9.66 17.16 14.08
CA ASP A 246 -10.20 15.99 13.38
C ASP A 246 -9.19 14.86 13.21
N HIS A 247 -7.91 15.07 13.52
CA HIS A 247 -6.79 14.13 13.36
C HIS A 247 -6.60 13.56 11.94
N VAL A 248 -6.99 14.32 10.92
CA VAL A 248 -6.88 13.98 9.51
C VAL A 248 -5.92 14.91 8.77
N TRP A 249 -5.40 14.42 7.65
CA TRP A 249 -4.67 15.23 6.71
C TRP A 249 -5.66 15.85 5.70
N LYS A 250 -5.83 17.17 5.73
CA LYS A 250 -6.66 17.93 4.78
C LYS A 250 -5.83 18.24 3.53
N LEU A 251 -6.43 18.09 2.35
CA LEU A 251 -5.80 18.45 1.07
C LEU A 251 -5.89 19.96 0.86
N LEU A 252 -4.74 20.60 0.64
CA LEU A 252 -4.63 22.02 0.29
C LEU A 252 -4.54 22.25 -1.22
N SER A 253 -3.68 21.49 -1.90
CA SER A 253 -3.54 21.51 -3.36
C SER A 253 -3.10 20.14 -3.89
N ASP A 254 -3.35 19.93 -5.17
CA ASP A 254 -2.98 18.75 -5.95
C ASP A 254 -2.28 19.20 -7.22
N ASP A 255 -0.94 19.07 -7.22
CA ASP A 255 -0.11 19.35 -8.39
C ASP A 255 0.19 18.03 -9.09
N CYS A 256 -0.56 17.76 -10.17
CA CYS A 256 -0.43 16.57 -10.98
C CYS A 256 0.27 16.93 -12.30
N GLU A 257 1.40 16.29 -12.57
CA GLU A 257 1.98 16.31 -13.92
C GLU A 257 1.05 15.55 -14.87
N GLN A 258 0.24 16.28 -15.62
CA GLN A 258 -0.51 15.70 -16.73
C GLN A 258 0.51 15.29 -17.79
N THR A 259 0.67 13.98 -18.00
CA THR A 259 1.34 13.48 -19.19
C THR A 259 0.52 14.01 -20.38
N GLU A 260 1.04 15.00 -21.10
CA GLU A 260 0.47 15.42 -22.39
C GLU A 260 0.43 14.17 -23.27
N GLN A 261 -0.75 13.59 -23.39
CA GLN A 261 -1.03 12.61 -24.44
C GLN A 261 -0.96 13.39 -25.74
N SER A 262 0.21 13.34 -26.38
CA SER A 262 0.37 13.78 -27.77
C SER A 262 -0.60 13.00 -28.62
N SER A 263 -1.52 13.73 -29.22
CA SER A 263 -2.54 13.30 -30.17
C SER A 263 -1.89 12.68 -31.42
#